data_5c940082dbea60e40c7ec885cca1a287
#
_entry.id   5c940082dbea60e40c7ec885cca1a287
#
_cell.length_a   1.000
_cell.length_b   1.000
_cell.length_c   1.000
_cell.angle_alpha   90.00
_cell.angle_beta   90.00
_cell.angle_gamma   90.00
#
_symmetry.space_group_name_H-M   'P 1'
#
loop_
_entity.id
_entity.type
_entity.pdbx_description
1 polymer ?
#
loop_
_entity_poly.entity_id
_entity_poly.type
_entity_poly.pdbx_seq_one_letter_code
_entity_poly.pdbx_strand_id
1 'polypeptide(L)'
;MSQFFVWDLSPFLYTSDFISIRYYSLLFGAGLFYLLYRLGKDLNEDLDKDFIDKTFFSLVLCILLGSRLFHCLLYEYGYYSNNLLEIFIPFRLGSYEFIGFQGLSSHGGFAGAILYFFLVVRKKIKIRTFYKFLDSFVLNSLIFISLIRIEWLLGFILH
;
A
#
# COMPACT_ATOMS: atom_id res chain seq x y z
N MET A 1 -14.24 22.15 -37.17
CA MET A 1 -14.67 21.05 -36.28
C MET A 1 -13.42 20.40 -35.74
N SER A 2 -13.08 20.70 -34.49
CA SER A 2 -11.95 20.06 -33.82
C SER A 2 -12.37 18.65 -33.38
N GLN A 3 -11.79 17.64 -34.03
CA GLN A 3 -11.94 16.27 -33.59
C GLN A 3 -11.14 16.11 -32.30
N PHE A 4 -11.84 16.05 -31.19
CA PHE A 4 -11.23 15.63 -29.90
C PHE A 4 -11.02 14.12 -29.99
N PHE A 5 -9.78 13.71 -29.75
CA PHE A 5 -9.43 12.29 -29.65
C PHE A 5 -9.95 11.80 -28.27
N VAL A 6 -11.07 11.10 -28.28
CA VAL A 6 -11.61 10.48 -27.07
C VAL A 6 -10.92 9.14 -26.89
N TRP A 7 -10.00 9.07 -25.94
CA TRP A 7 -9.41 7.80 -25.52
C TRP A 7 -10.37 7.14 -24.54
N ASP A 8 -11.06 6.10 -24.98
CA ASP A 8 -11.94 5.28 -24.16
C ASP A 8 -11.21 4.00 -23.72
N LEU A 9 -10.09 4.18 -23.00
CA LEU A 9 -9.39 3.07 -22.37
C LEU A 9 -10.05 2.75 -21.04
N SER A 10 -10.68 1.57 -20.97
CA SER A 10 -11.20 1.01 -19.73
C SER A 10 -10.10 0.97 -18.66
N PRO A 11 -10.33 1.45 -17.41
CA PRO A 11 -9.37 1.35 -16.30
C PRO A 11 -9.14 -0.10 -15.86
N PHE A 12 -9.86 -1.04 -16.44
CA PHE A 12 -9.80 -2.45 -16.12
C PHE A 12 -9.03 -3.22 -17.19
N LEU A 13 -8.02 -3.98 -16.78
CA LEU A 13 -7.31 -4.93 -17.63
C LEU A 13 -8.20 -6.15 -17.94
N TYR A 14 -8.96 -6.59 -16.95
CA TYR A 14 -9.84 -7.74 -17.04
C TYR A 14 -11.03 -7.55 -16.10
N THR A 15 -12.23 -7.80 -16.62
CA THR A 15 -13.49 -7.73 -15.86
C THR A 15 -14.23 -9.04 -16.04
N SER A 16 -14.49 -9.73 -14.94
CA SER A 16 -15.37 -10.89 -14.84
C SER A 16 -16.39 -10.64 -13.73
N ASP A 17 -17.46 -11.41 -13.70
CA ASP A 17 -18.53 -11.29 -12.69
C ASP A 17 -18.02 -11.36 -11.23
N PHE A 18 -16.85 -11.99 -11.02
CA PHE A 18 -16.26 -12.18 -9.69
C PHE A 18 -14.99 -11.35 -9.44
N ILE A 19 -14.23 -10.95 -10.47
CA ILE A 19 -12.91 -10.31 -10.34
C ILE A 19 -12.75 -9.22 -11.39
N SER A 20 -12.47 -7.99 -10.93
CA SER A 20 -12.03 -6.89 -11.78
C SER A 20 -10.59 -6.52 -11.46
N ILE A 21 -9.68 -6.74 -12.40
CA ILE A 21 -8.27 -6.37 -12.25
C ILE A 21 -8.05 -5.01 -12.88
N ARG A 22 -7.65 -4.04 -12.07
CA ARG A 22 -7.28 -2.70 -12.53
C ARG A 22 -5.78 -2.63 -12.82
N TYR A 23 -5.37 -1.82 -13.78
CA TYR A 23 -3.96 -1.51 -14.04
C TYR A 23 -3.22 -1.03 -12.78
N TYR A 24 -3.91 -0.27 -11.94
CA TYR A 24 -3.41 0.17 -10.64
C TYR A 24 -2.89 -0.99 -9.77
N SER A 25 -3.65 -2.07 -9.68
CA SER A 25 -3.29 -3.23 -8.83
C SER A 25 -2.01 -3.92 -9.32
N LEU A 26 -1.80 -3.96 -10.63
CA LEU A 26 -0.58 -4.53 -11.23
C LEU A 26 0.64 -3.65 -10.96
N LEU A 27 0.52 -2.34 -11.19
CA LEU A 27 1.60 -1.38 -10.94
C LEU A 27 1.95 -1.32 -9.45
N PHE A 28 0.94 -1.39 -8.60
CA PHE A 28 1.13 -1.46 -7.15
C PHE A 28 1.88 -2.72 -6.74
N GLY A 29 1.47 -3.89 -7.24
CA GLY A 29 2.15 -5.17 -6.98
C GLY A 29 3.59 -5.18 -7.51
N ALA A 30 3.80 -4.72 -8.74
CA ALA A 30 5.13 -4.60 -9.33
C ALA A 30 6.05 -3.66 -8.53
N GLY A 31 5.50 -2.54 -8.07
CA GLY A 31 6.23 -1.59 -7.24
C GLY A 31 6.60 -2.14 -5.87
N LEU A 32 5.71 -2.90 -5.22
CA LEU A 32 6.03 -3.61 -3.97
C LEU A 32 7.13 -4.66 -4.19
N PHE A 33 7.04 -5.43 -5.27
CA PHE A 33 8.07 -6.41 -5.61
C PHE A 33 9.42 -5.76 -5.88
N TYR A 34 9.43 -4.65 -6.63
CA TYR A 34 10.64 -3.85 -6.85
C TYR A 34 11.24 -3.36 -5.54
N LEU A 35 10.41 -2.83 -4.62
CA LEU A 35 10.87 -2.33 -3.32
C LEU A 35 11.51 -3.45 -2.49
N LEU A 36 10.89 -4.62 -2.42
CA LEU A 36 11.45 -5.79 -1.73
C LEU A 36 12.79 -6.22 -2.34
N TYR A 37 12.86 -6.32 -3.68
CA TYR A 37 14.08 -6.67 -4.39
C TYR A 37 15.23 -5.70 -4.09
N ARG A 38 14.93 -4.39 -4.12
CA ARG A 38 15.92 -3.35 -3.84
C ARG A 38 16.40 -3.37 -2.39
N LEU A 39 15.49 -3.51 -1.43
CA LEU A 39 15.86 -3.66 -0.02
C LEU A 39 16.76 -4.88 0.18
N GLY A 40 16.43 -6.01 -0.44
CA GLY A 40 17.27 -7.21 -0.40
C GLY A 40 18.67 -6.97 -0.94
N LYS A 41 18.77 -6.26 -2.08
CA LYS A 41 20.06 -5.95 -2.70
C LYS A 41 20.92 -4.95 -1.89
N ASP A 42 20.28 -3.91 -1.36
CA ASP A 42 20.99 -2.81 -0.68
C ASP A 42 21.44 -3.22 0.73
N LEU A 43 20.82 -4.21 1.34
CA LEU A 43 21.04 -4.61 2.74
C LEU A 43 21.61 -6.02 2.93
N ASN A 44 21.87 -6.76 1.85
CA ASN A 44 22.36 -8.16 1.90
C ASN A 44 23.70 -8.34 2.64
N GLU A 45 24.52 -7.30 2.74
CA GLU A 45 25.79 -7.31 3.48
C GLU A 45 25.60 -7.12 4.99
N ASP A 46 24.54 -6.44 5.40
CA ASP A 46 24.30 -6.04 6.77
C ASP A 46 23.23 -6.88 7.46
N LEU A 47 22.30 -7.47 6.70
CA LEU A 47 21.13 -8.19 7.20
C LEU A 47 20.91 -9.48 6.43
N ASP A 48 20.44 -10.49 7.15
CA ASP A 48 20.02 -11.75 6.56
C ASP A 48 18.75 -11.57 5.70
N LYS A 49 18.66 -12.31 4.60
CA LYS A 49 17.53 -12.24 3.67
C LYS A 49 16.19 -12.53 4.36
N ASP A 50 16.18 -13.56 5.20
CA ASP A 50 14.97 -13.91 5.97
C ASP A 50 14.49 -12.79 6.87
N PHE A 51 15.42 -12.03 7.46
CA PHE A 51 15.09 -10.86 8.27
C PHE A 51 14.51 -9.74 7.39
N ILE A 52 15.08 -9.49 6.21
CA ILE A 52 14.59 -8.47 5.28
C ILE A 52 13.19 -8.80 4.82
N ASP A 53 12.95 -10.05 4.38
CA ASP A 53 11.65 -10.50 3.89
C ASP A 53 10.58 -10.41 4.98
N LYS A 54 10.84 -10.91 6.19
CA LYS A 54 9.92 -10.82 7.33
C LYS A 54 9.61 -9.37 7.71
N THR A 55 10.66 -8.52 7.72
CA THR A 55 10.51 -7.11 8.05
C THR A 55 9.67 -6.38 7.00
N PHE A 56 9.90 -6.68 5.72
CA PHE A 56 9.13 -6.08 4.62
C PHE A 56 7.65 -6.47 4.69
N PHE A 57 7.32 -7.76 4.80
CA PHE A 57 5.93 -8.21 4.90
C PHE A 57 5.23 -7.66 6.14
N SER A 58 5.92 -7.63 7.28
CA SER A 58 5.36 -7.03 8.51
C SER A 58 5.14 -5.53 8.37
N LEU A 59 6.04 -4.83 7.67
CA LEU A 59 5.90 -3.41 7.38
C LEU A 59 4.69 -3.14 6.50
N VAL A 60 4.53 -3.90 5.41
CA VAL A 60 3.35 -3.79 4.53
C VAL A 60 2.07 -4.02 5.31
N LEU A 61 2.04 -5.04 6.18
CA LEU A 61 0.89 -5.31 7.04
C LEU A 61 0.60 -4.14 8.00
N CYS A 62 1.62 -3.55 8.62
CA CYS A 62 1.46 -2.39 9.50
C CYS A 62 0.96 -1.14 8.74
N ILE A 63 1.42 -0.94 7.50
CA ILE A 63 0.92 0.13 6.63
C ILE A 63 -0.57 -0.07 6.32
N LEU A 64 -0.97 -1.28 5.94
CA LEU A 64 -2.37 -1.59 5.63
C LEU A 64 -3.27 -1.44 6.86
N LEU A 65 -2.86 -1.99 8.00
CA LEU A 65 -3.61 -1.86 9.26
C LEU A 65 -3.70 -0.40 9.72
N GLY A 66 -2.60 0.34 9.66
CA GLY A 66 -2.58 1.76 9.99
C GLY A 66 -3.50 2.57 9.08
N SER A 67 -3.44 2.33 7.76
CA SER A 67 -4.30 2.97 6.77
C SER A 67 -5.78 2.71 7.05
N ARG A 68 -6.13 1.47 7.38
CA ARG A 68 -7.51 1.07 7.67
C ARG A 68 -8.02 1.65 8.98
N LEU A 69 -7.23 1.53 10.05
CA LEU A 69 -7.59 2.08 11.37
C LEU A 69 -7.81 3.59 11.31
N PHE A 70 -6.92 4.33 10.67
CA PHE A 70 -7.07 5.78 10.52
C PHE A 70 -8.31 6.14 9.70
N HIS A 71 -8.57 5.42 8.62
CA HIS A 71 -9.78 5.66 7.85
C HIS A 71 -11.04 5.45 8.70
N CYS A 72 -11.17 4.30 9.34
CA CYS A 72 -12.33 3.96 10.15
C CYS A 72 -12.52 4.90 11.35
N LEU A 73 -11.42 5.29 12.02
CA LEU A 73 -11.49 6.10 13.24
C LEU A 73 -11.62 7.61 13.00
N LEU A 74 -11.08 8.13 11.88
CA LEU A 74 -11.07 9.58 11.63
C LEU A 74 -12.08 10.02 10.56
N TYR A 75 -12.33 9.20 9.54
CA TYR A 75 -13.20 9.59 8.42
C TYR A 75 -14.61 9.01 8.54
N GLU A 76 -14.77 7.80 9.09
CA GLU A 76 -16.06 7.12 9.19
C GLU A 76 -16.37 6.64 10.62
N TYR A 77 -15.94 7.40 11.62
CA TYR A 77 -16.10 7.05 13.03
C TYR A 77 -17.56 6.74 13.41
N GLY A 78 -18.52 7.52 12.89
CA GLY A 78 -19.94 7.35 13.19
C GLY A 78 -20.48 5.96 12.79
N TYR A 79 -19.97 5.40 11.69
CA TYR A 79 -20.34 4.05 11.24
C TYR A 79 -19.59 2.96 12.00
N TYR A 80 -18.25 3.06 12.06
CA TYR A 80 -17.41 2.00 12.63
C TYR A 80 -17.43 1.93 14.15
N SER A 81 -17.86 2.97 14.86
CA SER A 81 -18.09 2.92 16.31
C SER A 81 -19.16 1.88 16.70
N ASN A 82 -20.15 1.64 15.82
CA ASN A 82 -21.18 0.65 16.01
C ASN A 82 -20.87 -0.70 15.34
N ASN A 83 -19.86 -0.77 14.46
CA ASN A 83 -19.53 -1.94 13.65
C ASN A 83 -18.03 -2.26 13.73
N LEU A 84 -17.48 -2.42 14.93
CA LEU A 84 -16.04 -2.58 15.18
C LEU A 84 -15.42 -3.77 14.45
N LEU A 85 -16.16 -4.86 14.26
CA LEU A 85 -15.67 -6.05 13.55
C LEU A 85 -15.41 -5.78 12.06
N GLU A 86 -16.17 -4.89 11.45
CA GLU A 86 -16.03 -4.52 10.04
C GLU A 86 -14.75 -3.71 9.74
N ILE A 87 -14.04 -3.26 10.77
CA ILE A 87 -12.71 -2.64 10.62
C ILE A 87 -11.72 -3.66 10.04
N PHE A 88 -11.81 -4.91 10.50
CA PHE A 88 -10.85 -5.98 10.16
C PHE A 88 -11.37 -6.95 9.09
N ILE A 89 -12.67 -6.96 8.84
CA ILE A 89 -13.32 -7.90 7.92
C ILE A 89 -13.72 -7.15 6.65
N PRO A 90 -13.43 -7.70 5.44
CA PRO A 90 -13.80 -7.06 4.17
C PRO A 90 -15.29 -7.29 3.79
N PHE A 91 -16.12 -7.62 4.75
CA PHE A 91 -17.55 -7.89 4.57
C PHE A 91 -18.37 -6.95 5.44
N ARG A 92 -19.50 -6.50 4.89
CA ARG A 92 -20.54 -5.81 5.66
C ARG A 92 -21.41 -6.85 6.34
N LEU A 93 -21.36 -6.91 7.67
CA LEU A 93 -22.03 -7.98 8.44
C LEU A 93 -23.58 -7.95 8.33
N GLY A 94 -24.15 -6.76 8.09
CA GLY A 94 -25.61 -6.62 7.95
C GLY A 94 -26.17 -7.11 6.62
N SER A 95 -25.40 -7.07 5.52
CA SER A 95 -25.84 -7.47 4.16
C SER A 95 -25.08 -8.66 3.60
N TYR A 96 -24.06 -9.15 4.30
CA TYR A 96 -23.10 -10.18 3.82
C TYR A 96 -22.44 -9.82 2.48
N GLU A 97 -22.36 -8.53 2.18
CA GLU A 97 -21.80 -8.01 0.94
C GLU A 97 -20.29 -7.89 1.06
N PHE A 98 -19.55 -8.41 0.08
CA PHE A 98 -18.11 -8.23 -0.01
C PHE A 98 -17.78 -6.83 -0.50
N ILE A 99 -17.35 -5.96 0.39
CA ILE A 99 -16.97 -4.57 0.08
C ILE A 99 -15.46 -4.39 -0.12
N GLY A 100 -14.66 -5.44 0.14
CA GLY A 100 -13.21 -5.34 0.15
C GLY A 100 -12.70 -4.41 1.25
N PHE A 101 -11.43 -4.03 1.16
CA PHE A 101 -10.84 -3.01 2.03
C PHE A 101 -10.95 -1.62 1.37
N GLN A 102 -12.18 -1.15 1.20
CA GLN A 102 -12.43 0.22 0.75
C GLN A 102 -12.09 1.20 1.88
N GLY A 103 -11.57 2.36 1.50
CA GLY A 103 -11.17 3.40 2.45
C GLY A 103 -9.85 3.06 3.15
N LEU A 104 -8.75 3.45 2.52
CA LEU A 104 -7.40 3.41 3.09
C LEU A 104 -6.88 4.84 3.19
N SER A 105 -6.47 5.25 4.39
CA SER A 105 -5.89 6.57 4.62
C SER A 105 -4.38 6.53 4.45
N SER A 106 -3.84 7.37 3.56
CA SER A 106 -2.38 7.52 3.40
C SER A 106 -1.68 8.00 4.68
N HIS A 107 -2.34 8.86 5.45
CA HIS A 107 -1.81 9.32 6.76
C HIS A 107 -1.67 8.17 7.74
N GLY A 108 -2.68 7.28 7.79
CA GLY A 108 -2.63 6.08 8.62
C GLY A 108 -1.55 5.10 8.20
N GLY A 109 -1.37 4.92 6.89
CA GLY A 109 -0.28 4.09 6.37
C GLY A 109 1.09 4.62 6.73
N PHE A 110 1.28 5.93 6.62
CA PHE A 110 2.53 6.58 7.02
C PHE A 110 2.79 6.46 8.53
N ALA A 111 1.78 6.69 9.37
CA ALA A 111 1.87 6.50 10.81
C ALA A 111 2.21 5.04 11.17
N GLY A 112 1.58 4.06 10.53
CA GLY A 112 1.85 2.64 10.71
C GLY A 112 3.30 2.27 10.35
N ALA A 113 3.83 2.80 9.24
CA ALA A 113 5.23 2.61 8.85
C ALA A 113 6.19 3.19 9.89
N ILE A 114 5.98 4.42 10.32
CA ILE A 114 6.82 5.08 11.33
C ILE A 114 6.82 4.29 12.63
N LEU A 115 5.65 3.91 13.14
CA LEU A 115 5.54 3.13 14.36
C LEU A 115 6.28 1.79 14.25
N TYR A 116 6.13 1.09 13.12
CA TYR A 116 6.83 -0.18 12.89
C TYR A 116 8.35 0.01 12.87
N PHE A 117 8.86 1.00 12.16
CA PHE A 117 10.30 1.27 12.11
C PHE A 117 10.87 1.56 13.49
N PHE A 118 10.26 2.44 14.26
CA PHE A 118 10.80 2.83 15.56
C PHE A 118 10.55 1.81 16.67
N LEU A 119 9.40 1.13 16.69
CA LEU A 119 9.08 0.19 17.76
C LEU A 119 9.66 -1.20 17.54
N VAL A 120 9.78 -1.65 16.28
CA VAL A 120 10.19 -3.01 15.94
C VAL A 120 11.58 -3.06 15.33
N VAL A 121 11.79 -2.39 14.19
CA VAL A 121 13.04 -2.52 13.43
C VAL A 121 14.22 -1.92 14.21
N ARG A 122 14.04 -0.72 14.75
CA ARG A 122 15.08 -0.01 15.53
C ARG A 122 15.62 -0.82 16.71
N LYS A 123 14.77 -1.65 17.32
CA LYS A 123 15.17 -2.50 18.48
C LYS A 123 15.93 -3.76 18.07
N LYS A 124 15.79 -4.20 16.82
CA LYS A 124 16.35 -5.49 16.34
C LYS A 124 17.69 -5.36 15.66
N ILE A 125 18.05 -4.18 15.17
CA ILE A 125 19.28 -3.97 14.38
C ILE A 125 20.12 -2.81 14.95
N LYS A 126 21.41 -2.81 14.58
CA LYS A 126 22.33 -1.74 14.96
C LYS A 126 21.88 -0.41 14.36
N ILE A 127 22.17 0.69 15.05
CA ILE A 127 21.76 2.04 14.62
C ILE A 127 22.23 2.40 13.21
N ARG A 128 23.45 2.01 12.84
CA ARG A 128 24.01 2.26 11.50
C ARG A 128 23.21 1.52 10.42
N THR A 129 22.91 0.25 10.66
CA THR A 129 22.12 -0.58 9.74
C THR A 129 20.67 -0.09 9.66
N PHE A 130 20.12 0.42 10.77
CA PHE A 130 18.78 1.02 10.79
C PHE A 130 18.70 2.26 9.87
N TYR A 131 19.67 3.15 9.90
CA TYR A 131 19.68 4.30 8.99
C TYR A 131 19.87 3.86 7.53
N LYS A 132 20.74 2.90 7.24
CA LYS A 132 20.86 2.30 5.91
C LYS A 132 19.51 1.73 5.42
N PHE A 133 18.79 1.04 6.30
CA PHE A 133 17.47 0.50 5.98
C PHE A 133 16.47 1.62 5.64
N LEU A 134 16.43 2.67 6.46
CA LEU A 134 15.55 3.82 6.21
C LEU A 134 15.89 4.52 4.89
N ASP A 135 17.16 4.77 4.63
CA ASP A 135 17.62 5.42 3.39
C ASP A 135 17.23 4.61 2.17
N SER A 136 17.52 3.31 2.17
CA SER A 136 17.13 2.42 1.07
C SER A 136 15.60 2.35 0.91
N PHE A 137 14.86 2.27 2.01
CA PHE A 137 13.41 2.24 1.97
C PHE A 137 12.84 3.55 1.40
N VAL A 138 13.27 4.70 1.89
CA VAL A 138 12.76 6.01 1.43
C VAL A 138 13.09 6.23 -0.05
N LEU A 139 14.34 6.03 -0.46
CA LEU A 139 14.77 6.24 -1.85
C LEU A 139 13.99 5.35 -2.83
N ASN A 140 13.85 4.06 -2.50
CA ASN A 140 13.14 3.13 -3.37
C ASN A 140 11.61 3.31 -3.31
N SER A 141 11.07 3.83 -2.20
CA SER A 141 9.65 4.21 -2.09
C SER A 141 9.29 5.38 -2.99
N LEU A 142 10.21 6.30 -3.29
CA LEU A 142 9.96 7.38 -4.25
C LEU A 142 9.68 6.83 -5.66
N ILE A 143 10.43 5.81 -6.07
CA ILE A 143 10.20 5.13 -7.36
C ILE A 143 8.84 4.41 -7.33
N PHE A 144 8.53 3.71 -6.25
CA PHE A 144 7.23 3.05 -6.06
C PHE A 144 6.06 4.05 -6.15
N ILE A 145 6.15 5.18 -5.45
CA ILE A 145 5.13 6.24 -5.47
C ILE A 145 5.02 6.84 -6.88
N SER A 146 6.14 7.04 -7.58
CA SER A 146 6.15 7.55 -8.94
C SER A 146 5.43 6.62 -9.91
N LEU A 147 5.60 5.30 -9.80
CA LEU A 147 4.89 4.32 -10.61
C LEU A 147 3.37 4.39 -10.39
N ILE A 148 2.93 4.53 -9.14
CA ILE A 148 1.51 4.71 -8.81
C ILE A 148 0.97 6.04 -9.38
N ARG A 149 1.76 7.11 -9.34
CA ARG A 149 1.34 8.42 -9.85
C ARG A 149 1.26 8.48 -11.37
N ILE A 150 2.07 7.72 -12.08
CA ILE A 150 1.99 7.60 -13.55
C ILE A 150 0.62 7.05 -13.96
N GLU A 151 0.12 6.05 -13.26
CA GLU A 151 -1.22 5.49 -13.53
C GLU A 151 -2.33 6.54 -13.31
N TRP A 152 -2.25 7.29 -12.21
CA TRP A 152 -3.19 8.38 -11.95
C TRP A 152 -3.14 9.47 -13.05
N LEU A 153 -1.93 9.82 -13.50
CA LEU A 153 -1.73 10.79 -14.59
C LEU A 153 -2.30 10.26 -15.91
N LEU A 154 -2.06 8.98 -16.24
CA LEU A 154 -2.62 8.34 -17.41
C LEU A 154 -4.16 8.30 -17.33
N GLY A 155 -4.73 7.96 -16.18
CA GLY A 155 -6.17 7.99 -15.94
C GLY A 155 -6.77 9.40 -16.05
N PHE A 156 -6.05 10.44 -15.63
CA PHE A 156 -6.47 11.84 -15.77
C PHE A 156 -6.34 12.38 -17.21
N ILE A 157 -5.32 11.95 -17.95
CA ILE A 157 -5.14 12.37 -19.36
C ILE A 157 -6.12 11.65 -20.27
N LEU A 158 -6.62 10.46 -19.84
CA LEU A 158 -7.48 9.59 -20.62
C LEU A 158 -8.98 9.79 -20.32
N HIS A 159 -9.33 10.67 -19.35
CA HIS A 159 -10.69 11.15 -19.07
C HIS A 159 -10.84 12.62 -19.46
#